data_4dbc64cb37b976877564a9510776e143
#
_entry.id   4dbc64cb37b976877564a9510776e143
#
_cell.length_a   1.000
_cell.length_b   1.000
_cell.length_c   1.000
_cell.angle_alpha   90.00
_cell.angle_beta   90.00
_cell.angle_gamma   90.00
#
_symmetry.space_group_name_H-M   'P 1'
#
loop_
_entity.id
_entity.type
_entity.pdbx_description
1 polymer ?
#
loop_
_entity_poly.entity_id
_entity_poly.type
_entity_poly.pdbx_seq_one_letter_code
_entity_poly.pdbx_strand_id
1 'polypeptide(L)'
;MSMYAGTFNKEFLNRTKKIIKNVETEYRFTLLLNCTLALICLPIEKMIGNNTEIITKVCKTLEKLEVPVVELRDESAKNVEQEKLNYFKLRALRNGIAHLNIESVNEKDKLQSFIINGDSYKHKIEFSFTFTEDTLEKFSYEMIDIYLKYAKN
;
A
#
# COMPACT_ATOMS: atom_id res chain seq x y z
N MET A 1 10.00 -21.09 20.42
CA MET A 1 10.05 -19.62 20.62
C MET A 1 9.86 -18.93 19.28
N SER A 2 9.04 -17.91 19.24
CA SER A 2 8.86 -17.12 18.02
C SER A 2 10.12 -16.33 17.70
N MET A 3 10.61 -16.41 16.48
CA MET A 3 11.76 -15.62 16.04
C MET A 3 11.47 -14.12 15.96
N TYR A 4 10.22 -13.73 16.22
CA TYR A 4 9.78 -12.34 16.27
C TYR A 4 9.49 -11.84 17.69
N ALA A 5 9.75 -12.63 18.71
CA ALA A 5 9.44 -12.25 20.09
C ALA A 5 10.12 -10.92 20.47
N GLY A 6 9.34 -9.97 20.96
CA GLY A 6 9.81 -8.66 21.42
C GLY A 6 10.16 -7.64 20.31
N THR A 7 10.33 -8.06 19.05
CA THR A 7 10.76 -7.16 17.97
C THR A 7 10.01 -7.43 16.65
N PHE A 8 8.79 -7.91 16.74
CA PHE A 8 8.05 -8.38 15.58
C PHE A 8 8.01 -7.38 14.42
N ASN A 9 7.57 -6.15 14.68
CA ASN A 9 7.39 -5.17 13.61
C ASN A 9 8.70 -4.86 12.89
N LYS A 10 9.76 -4.64 13.64
CA LYS A 10 11.07 -4.31 13.08
C LYS A 10 11.65 -5.49 12.28
N GLU A 11 11.58 -6.69 12.83
CA GLU A 11 12.05 -7.89 12.15
C GLU A 11 11.24 -8.18 10.89
N PHE A 12 9.92 -8.03 10.95
CA PHE A 12 9.05 -8.20 9.80
C PHE A 12 9.44 -7.23 8.67
N LEU A 13 9.63 -5.95 9.00
CA LEU A 13 10.00 -4.93 8.03
C LEU A 13 11.36 -5.22 7.37
N ASN A 14 12.35 -5.56 8.18
CA ASN A 14 13.69 -5.86 7.67
C ASN A 14 13.71 -7.11 6.79
N ARG A 15 12.95 -8.13 7.16
CA ARG A 15 12.85 -9.36 6.38
C ARG A 15 12.07 -9.14 5.09
N THR A 16 11.00 -8.36 5.13
CA THR A 16 10.25 -7.99 3.93
C THR A 16 11.15 -7.25 2.95
N LYS A 17 11.95 -6.32 3.44
CA LYS A 17 12.92 -5.60 2.60
C LYS A 17 13.92 -6.55 1.92
N LYS A 18 14.42 -7.53 2.67
CA LYS A 18 15.35 -8.54 2.11
C LYS A 18 14.68 -9.41 1.05
N ILE A 19 13.43 -9.79 1.26
CA ILE A 19 12.67 -10.56 0.28
C ILE A 19 12.52 -9.77 -1.02
N ILE A 20 12.10 -8.53 -0.92
CA ILE A 20 11.93 -7.67 -2.10
C ILE A 20 13.25 -7.50 -2.84
N LYS A 21 14.34 -7.32 -2.11
CA LYS A 21 15.66 -7.07 -2.68
C LYS A 21 16.28 -8.32 -3.34
N ASN A 22 16.12 -9.49 -2.72
CA ASN A 22 16.94 -10.67 -3.05
C ASN A 22 16.19 -11.78 -3.77
N VAL A 23 14.86 -11.84 -3.70
CA VAL A 23 14.12 -12.91 -4.36
C VAL A 23 13.93 -12.59 -5.83
N GLU A 24 14.57 -13.39 -6.67
CA GLU A 24 14.40 -13.32 -8.12
C GLU A 24 13.28 -14.29 -8.51
N THR A 25 12.30 -13.78 -9.25
CA THR A 25 11.18 -14.57 -9.71
C THR A 25 10.56 -13.94 -10.95
N GLU A 26 10.06 -14.76 -11.85
CA GLU A 26 9.25 -14.30 -12.98
C GLU A 26 7.88 -13.75 -12.52
N TYR A 27 7.49 -14.05 -11.27
CA TYR A 27 6.24 -13.57 -10.68
C TYR A 27 6.46 -12.34 -9.79
N ARG A 28 7.34 -11.46 -10.22
CA ARG A 28 7.77 -10.28 -9.45
C ARG A 28 6.58 -9.42 -8.98
N PHE A 29 5.63 -9.18 -9.87
CA PHE A 29 4.47 -8.35 -9.52
C PHE A 29 3.63 -9.00 -8.42
N THR A 30 3.41 -10.31 -8.49
CA THR A 30 2.69 -11.06 -7.45
C THR A 30 3.40 -10.96 -6.09
N LEU A 31 4.73 -11.09 -6.09
CA LEU A 31 5.53 -10.94 -4.87
C LEU A 31 5.35 -9.54 -4.27
N LEU A 32 5.44 -8.51 -5.11
CA LEU A 32 5.30 -7.12 -4.67
C LEU A 32 3.89 -6.83 -4.14
N LEU A 33 2.85 -7.36 -4.77
CA LEU A 33 1.47 -7.21 -4.28
C LEU A 33 1.31 -7.80 -2.89
N ASN A 34 1.83 -9.00 -2.67
CA ASN A 34 1.75 -9.66 -1.36
C ASN A 34 2.50 -8.86 -0.29
N CYS A 35 3.69 -8.37 -0.60
CA CYS A 35 4.45 -7.53 0.32
C CYS A 35 3.74 -6.20 0.60
N THR A 36 3.20 -5.56 -0.43
CA THR A 36 2.47 -4.30 -0.31
C THR A 36 1.23 -4.48 0.57
N LEU A 37 0.47 -5.54 0.37
CA LEU A 37 -0.71 -5.82 1.19
C LEU A 37 -0.34 -5.94 2.67
N ALA A 38 0.69 -6.72 2.98
CA ALA A 38 1.15 -6.89 4.35
C ALA A 38 1.61 -5.55 4.97
N LEU A 39 2.36 -4.75 4.21
CA LEU A 39 2.84 -3.45 4.67
C LEU A 39 1.71 -2.45 4.93
N ILE A 40 0.71 -2.41 4.06
CA ILE A 40 -0.43 -1.50 4.22
C ILE A 40 -1.24 -1.87 5.47
N CYS A 41 -1.33 -3.14 5.82
CA CYS A 41 -2.08 -3.58 7.00
C CYS A 41 -1.52 -3.03 8.31
N LEU A 42 -0.22 -2.77 8.40
CA LEU A 42 0.41 -2.33 9.65
C LEU A 42 -0.21 -1.03 10.21
N PRO A 43 -0.28 0.08 9.47
CA PRO A 43 -0.92 1.28 10.01
C PRO A 43 -2.44 1.18 10.07
N ILE A 44 -3.08 0.48 9.15
CA ILE A 44 -4.54 0.32 9.14
C ILE A 44 -5.00 -0.45 10.38
N GLU A 45 -4.31 -1.51 10.75
CA GLU A 45 -4.64 -2.32 11.93
C GLU A 45 -3.99 -1.79 13.21
N LYS A 46 -3.45 -0.58 13.16
CA LYS A 46 -2.84 0.10 14.32
C LYS A 46 -1.72 -0.70 14.98
N MET A 47 -0.95 -1.41 14.17
CA MET A 47 0.18 -2.21 14.65
C MET A 47 1.48 -1.41 14.78
N ILE A 48 1.49 -0.17 14.34
CA ILE A 48 2.62 0.75 14.42
C ILE A 48 2.14 2.05 15.06
N GLY A 49 2.99 2.73 15.83
CA GLY A 49 2.71 3.91 16.63
C GLY A 49 1.77 4.97 16.04
N ASN A 50 2.18 6.20 15.80
CA ASN A 50 1.29 7.30 15.38
C ASN A 50 0.66 7.06 13.98
N ASN A 51 -0.53 6.45 13.97
CA ASN A 51 -1.20 6.04 12.73
C ASN A 51 -1.52 7.19 11.79
N THR A 52 -2.04 8.31 12.31
CA THR A 52 -2.42 9.46 11.48
C THR A 52 -1.22 10.01 10.73
N GLU A 53 -0.10 10.18 11.44
CA GLU A 53 1.13 10.67 10.83
C GLU A 53 1.69 9.69 9.81
N ILE A 54 1.71 8.40 10.14
CA ILE A 54 2.21 7.35 9.26
C ILE A 54 1.36 7.28 7.99
N ILE A 55 0.05 7.24 8.12
CA ILE A 55 -0.87 7.18 6.99
C ILE A 55 -0.71 8.40 6.09
N THR A 56 -0.57 9.59 6.67
CA THR A 56 -0.33 10.81 5.91
C THR A 56 0.97 10.70 5.10
N LYS A 57 2.04 10.20 5.70
CA LYS A 57 3.33 10.02 5.01
C LYS A 57 3.24 8.99 3.89
N VAL A 58 2.55 7.89 4.11
CA VAL A 58 2.36 6.87 3.07
C VAL A 58 1.58 7.44 1.88
N CYS A 59 0.52 8.21 2.14
CA CYS A 59 -0.24 8.84 1.07
C CYS A 59 0.59 9.87 0.30
N LYS A 60 1.44 10.63 0.99
CA LYS A 60 2.37 11.56 0.34
C LYS A 60 3.40 10.84 -0.52
N THR A 61 3.78 9.62 -0.16
CA THR A 61 4.68 8.81 -0.97
C THR A 61 4.06 8.47 -2.32
N LEU A 62 2.76 8.19 -2.36
CA LEU A 62 2.06 7.95 -3.62
C LEU A 62 2.17 9.17 -4.55
N GLU A 63 2.03 10.37 -4.01
CA GLU A 63 2.19 11.61 -4.77
C GLU A 63 3.64 11.80 -5.23
N LYS A 64 4.59 11.59 -4.34
CA LYS A 64 6.03 11.69 -4.64
C LYS A 64 6.46 10.77 -5.77
N LEU A 65 5.92 9.56 -5.80
CA LEU A 65 6.22 8.56 -6.83
C LEU A 65 5.38 8.76 -8.10
N GLU A 66 4.54 9.79 -8.11
CA GLU A 66 3.67 10.11 -9.24
C GLU A 66 2.74 8.95 -9.63
N VAL A 67 2.27 8.21 -8.63
CA VAL A 67 1.29 7.15 -8.84
C VAL A 67 -0.06 7.77 -9.20
N PRO A 68 -0.60 7.51 -10.38
CA PRO A 68 -1.91 8.05 -10.73
C PRO A 68 -3.00 7.48 -9.82
N VAL A 69 -3.77 8.36 -9.20
CA VAL A 69 -4.89 7.99 -8.33
C VAL A 69 -6.13 8.75 -8.81
N VAL A 70 -7.17 8.00 -9.15
CA VAL A 70 -8.47 8.56 -9.49
C VAL A 70 -9.41 8.31 -8.32
N GLU A 71 -10.11 9.37 -7.90
CA GLU A 71 -11.04 9.32 -6.78
C GLU A 71 -12.44 9.66 -7.25
N LEU A 72 -13.41 8.83 -6.88
CA LEU A 72 -14.83 9.06 -7.13
C LEU A 72 -15.56 9.02 -5.78
N ARG A 73 -16.27 10.10 -5.45
CA ARG A 73 -17.03 10.20 -4.21
C ARG A 73 -18.52 10.24 -4.46
N ASP A 74 -19.25 9.52 -3.62
CA ASP A 74 -20.68 9.72 -3.47
C ASP A 74 -20.94 11.12 -2.91
N GLU A 75 -22.09 11.71 -3.22
CA GLU A 75 -22.52 13.01 -2.72
C GLU A 75 -22.44 13.11 -1.19
N SER A 76 -22.78 12.03 -0.50
CA SER A 76 -22.76 11.97 0.97
C SER A 76 -21.34 11.97 1.56
N ALA A 77 -20.30 11.80 0.75
CA ALA A 77 -18.90 11.76 1.18
C ALA A 77 -18.11 13.01 0.80
N LYS A 78 -18.75 14.05 0.29
CA LYS A 78 -18.06 15.27 -0.18
C LYS A 78 -17.30 16.02 0.91
N ASN A 79 -17.76 15.97 2.13
CA ASN A 79 -17.21 16.75 3.24
C ASN A 79 -16.30 15.96 4.17
N VAL A 80 -15.71 14.86 3.68
CA VAL A 80 -14.78 14.06 4.46
C VAL A 80 -13.47 14.84 4.66
N GLU A 81 -13.01 14.92 5.90
CA GLU A 81 -11.75 15.57 6.25
C GLU A 81 -10.55 14.86 5.60
N GLN A 82 -9.50 15.63 5.29
CA GLN A 82 -8.32 15.12 4.60
C GLN A 82 -7.64 13.96 5.33
N GLU A 83 -7.55 14.00 6.66
CA GLU A 83 -6.96 12.91 7.43
C GLU A 83 -7.75 11.61 7.31
N LYS A 84 -9.07 11.71 7.37
CA LYS A 84 -9.95 10.55 7.16
C LYS A 84 -9.89 10.07 5.72
N LEU A 85 -9.78 11.00 4.77
CA LEU A 85 -9.64 10.66 3.37
C LEU A 85 -8.36 9.86 3.11
N ASN A 86 -7.24 10.24 3.72
CA ASN A 86 -5.99 9.50 3.61
C ASN A 86 -6.16 8.06 4.13
N TYR A 87 -6.81 7.90 5.27
CA TYR A 87 -7.11 6.57 5.81
C TYR A 87 -7.98 5.75 4.86
N PHE A 88 -9.04 6.34 4.32
CA PHE A 88 -9.93 5.66 3.38
C PHE A 88 -9.23 5.31 2.07
N LYS A 89 -8.34 6.17 1.58
CA LYS A 89 -7.53 5.92 0.40
C LYS A 89 -6.65 4.68 0.60
N LEU A 90 -5.92 4.63 1.71
CA LEU A 90 -5.04 3.51 1.99
C LEU A 90 -5.83 2.22 2.22
N ARG A 91 -6.97 2.31 2.89
CA ARG A 91 -7.87 1.18 3.10
C ARG A 91 -8.44 0.67 1.77
N ALA A 92 -8.79 1.56 0.86
CA ALA A 92 -9.26 1.18 -0.48
C ALA A 92 -8.18 0.42 -1.25
N LEU A 93 -6.93 0.87 -1.19
CA LEU A 93 -5.82 0.17 -1.81
C LEU A 93 -5.66 -1.25 -1.23
N ARG A 94 -5.70 -1.37 0.10
CA ARG A 94 -5.68 -2.67 0.78
C ARG A 94 -6.82 -3.57 0.30
N ASN A 95 -8.03 -3.04 0.23
CA ASN A 95 -9.21 -3.79 -0.19
C ASN A 95 -9.09 -4.25 -1.65
N GLY A 96 -8.62 -3.38 -2.53
CA GLY A 96 -8.41 -3.72 -3.94
C GLY A 96 -7.42 -4.86 -4.13
N ILE A 97 -6.32 -4.85 -3.41
CA ILE A 97 -5.32 -5.93 -3.47
C ILE A 97 -5.89 -7.22 -2.86
N ALA A 98 -6.50 -7.12 -1.68
CA ALA A 98 -7.04 -8.28 -0.96
C ALA A 98 -8.12 -9.01 -1.74
N HIS A 99 -8.94 -8.27 -2.49
CA HIS A 99 -10.00 -8.84 -3.33
C HIS A 99 -9.57 -9.11 -4.77
N LEU A 100 -8.29 -8.89 -5.08
CA LEU A 100 -7.73 -9.05 -6.42
C LEU A 100 -8.52 -8.26 -7.49
N ASN A 101 -8.98 -7.10 -7.13
CA ASN A 101 -9.68 -6.20 -8.04
C ASN A 101 -8.66 -5.39 -8.85
N ILE A 102 -7.99 -6.10 -9.74
CA ILE A 102 -6.80 -5.61 -10.45
C ILE A 102 -6.99 -5.84 -11.95
N GLU A 103 -6.76 -4.79 -12.72
CA GLU A 103 -6.77 -4.84 -14.17
C GLU A 103 -5.36 -4.66 -14.70
N SER A 104 -4.96 -5.45 -15.67
CA SER A 104 -3.68 -5.26 -16.34
C SER A 104 -3.84 -4.33 -17.53
N VAL A 105 -2.88 -3.45 -17.74
CA VAL A 105 -2.82 -2.58 -18.90
C VAL A 105 -1.64 -3.02 -19.76
N ASN A 106 -1.93 -3.51 -20.95
CA ASN A 106 -0.94 -4.02 -21.87
C ASN A 106 -0.79 -3.05 -23.05
N GLU A 107 0.44 -2.85 -23.50
CA GLU A 107 0.72 -2.09 -24.70
C GLU A 107 1.67 -2.89 -25.58
N LYS A 108 1.31 -3.11 -26.85
CA LYS A 108 2.09 -3.92 -27.81
C LYS A 108 2.42 -5.32 -27.25
N ASP A 109 1.43 -5.97 -26.65
CA ASP A 109 1.54 -7.29 -26.02
C ASP A 109 2.52 -7.36 -24.83
N LYS A 110 2.91 -6.20 -24.29
CA LYS A 110 3.72 -6.12 -23.09
C LYS A 110 2.92 -5.50 -21.95
N LEU A 111 3.07 -6.07 -20.77
CA LEU A 111 2.47 -5.55 -19.57
C LEU A 111 3.15 -4.22 -19.20
N GLN A 112 2.36 -3.14 -19.15
CA GLN A 112 2.83 -1.81 -18.82
C GLN A 112 2.54 -1.43 -17.37
N SER A 113 1.34 -1.68 -16.93
CA SER A 113 0.90 -1.26 -15.59
C SER A 113 -0.28 -2.08 -15.13
N PHE A 114 -0.64 -1.85 -13.88
CA PHE A 114 -1.78 -2.49 -13.23
C PHE A 114 -2.63 -1.41 -12.60
N ILE A 115 -3.95 -1.54 -12.74
CA ILE A 115 -4.91 -0.66 -12.08
C ILE A 115 -5.52 -1.44 -10.94
N ILE A 116 -5.34 -0.95 -9.72
CA ILE A 116 -5.92 -1.53 -8.52
C ILE A 116 -7.13 -0.67 -8.14
N ASN A 117 -8.31 -1.28 -8.17
CA ASN A 117 -9.55 -0.60 -7.83
C ASN A 117 -10.00 -1.02 -6.43
N GLY A 118 -10.35 -0.06 -5.60
CA GLY A 118 -10.84 -0.35 -4.27
C GLY A 118 -11.77 0.73 -3.78
N ASP A 119 -12.60 0.39 -2.79
CA ASP A 119 -13.49 1.32 -2.15
C ASP A 119 -13.35 1.26 -0.63
N SER A 120 -13.86 2.27 0.03
CA SER A 120 -13.93 2.36 1.47
C SER A 120 -15.06 3.29 1.89
N TYR A 121 -15.24 3.48 3.19
CA TYR A 121 -16.30 4.31 3.75
C TYR A 121 -17.68 3.86 3.25
N LYS A 122 -18.00 2.57 3.49
CA LYS A 122 -19.27 1.94 3.09
C LYS A 122 -19.56 2.09 1.58
N HIS A 123 -18.53 1.87 0.76
CA HIS A 123 -18.59 1.97 -0.71
C HIS A 123 -18.88 3.38 -1.25
N LYS A 124 -18.74 4.42 -0.43
CA LYS A 124 -19.03 5.80 -0.85
C LYS A 124 -17.86 6.49 -1.54
N ILE A 125 -16.67 5.98 -1.36
CA ILE A 125 -15.48 6.54 -1.99
C ILE A 125 -14.76 5.41 -2.72
N GLU A 126 -14.56 5.58 -4.02
CA GLU A 126 -13.83 4.63 -4.85
C GLU A 126 -12.51 5.24 -5.29
N PHE A 127 -11.47 4.43 -5.30
CA PHE A 127 -10.15 4.84 -5.75
C PHE A 127 -9.61 3.86 -6.77
N SER A 128 -8.92 4.39 -7.77
CA SER A 128 -8.16 3.59 -8.73
C SER A 128 -6.71 4.02 -8.68
N PHE A 129 -5.82 3.06 -8.47
CA PHE A 129 -4.37 3.30 -8.36
C PHE A 129 -3.69 2.61 -9.53
N THR A 130 -2.90 3.35 -10.29
CA THR A 130 -2.14 2.77 -11.40
C THR A 130 -0.68 2.62 -11.01
N PHE A 131 -0.23 1.37 -10.90
CA PHE A 131 1.16 1.06 -10.56
C PHE A 131 1.85 0.37 -11.74
N THR A 132 3.12 0.71 -11.93
CA THR A 132 4.04 -0.16 -12.65
C THR A 132 4.71 -1.07 -11.64
N GLU A 133 5.40 -2.10 -12.10
CA GLU A 133 6.19 -2.95 -11.20
C GLU A 133 7.23 -2.12 -10.45
N ASP A 134 7.88 -1.19 -11.15
CA ASP A 134 8.89 -0.29 -10.56
C ASP A 134 8.29 0.62 -9.47
N THR A 135 7.16 1.26 -9.73
CA THR A 135 6.55 2.14 -8.73
C THR A 135 6.01 1.38 -7.53
N LEU A 136 5.52 0.15 -7.73
CA LEU A 136 5.05 -0.68 -6.63
C LEU A 136 6.23 -1.10 -5.74
N GLU A 137 7.37 -1.45 -6.34
CA GLU A 137 8.59 -1.76 -5.61
C GLU A 137 9.07 -0.56 -4.79
N LYS A 138 9.16 0.61 -5.42
CA LYS A 138 9.56 1.85 -4.73
C LYS A 138 8.60 2.22 -3.59
N PHE A 139 7.31 2.05 -3.81
CA PHE A 139 6.31 2.30 -2.78
C PHE A 139 6.51 1.38 -1.57
N SER A 140 6.78 0.10 -1.82
CA SER A 140 7.07 -0.86 -0.75
C SER A 140 8.30 -0.46 0.06
N TYR A 141 9.39 -0.09 -0.58
CA TYR A 141 10.59 0.37 0.12
C TYR A 141 10.35 1.64 0.93
N GLU A 142 9.63 2.61 0.38
CA GLU A 142 9.31 3.84 1.10
C GLU A 142 8.44 3.57 2.33
N MET A 143 7.46 2.68 2.24
CA MET A 143 6.64 2.28 3.38
C MET A 143 7.52 1.65 4.48
N ILE A 144 8.42 0.75 4.09
CA ILE A 144 9.33 0.11 5.06
C ILE A 144 10.17 1.16 5.77
N ASP A 145 10.75 2.11 5.04
CA ASP A 145 11.58 3.16 5.62
C ASP A 145 10.79 4.07 6.57
N ILE A 146 9.55 4.42 6.20
CA ILE A 146 8.65 5.18 7.08
C ILE A 146 8.39 4.39 8.36
N TYR A 147 7.99 3.14 8.23
CA TYR A 147 7.60 2.32 9.38
C TYR A 147 8.77 2.04 10.32
N LEU A 148 9.98 1.85 9.81
CA LEU A 148 11.16 1.61 10.64
C LEU A 148 11.45 2.76 11.60
N LYS A 149 11.06 3.99 11.23
CA LYS A 149 11.21 5.16 12.12
C LYS A 149 10.25 5.13 13.31
N TYR A 150 9.13 4.42 13.18
CA TYR A 150 8.09 4.35 14.20
C TYR A 150 8.02 2.99 14.89
N ALA A 151 8.68 1.98 14.36
CA ALA A 151 8.68 0.65 14.95
C ALA A 151 9.44 0.65 16.28
N LYS A 152 8.77 0.22 17.33
CA LYS A 152 9.36 0.06 18.66
C LYS A 152 9.70 -1.41 18.86
N ASN A 153 10.84 -1.64 19.46
CA ASN A 153 11.26 -2.99 19.83
C ASN A 153 10.43 -3.52 20.99
#